data_86807f38d6669f4d8b25ff21da67fa10
#
_entry.id   86807f38d6669f4d8b25ff21da67fa10
#
_cell.length_a   1.000
_cell.length_b   1.000
_cell.length_c   1.000
_cell.angle_alpha   90.00
_cell.angle_beta   90.00
_cell.angle_gamma   90.00
#
_symmetry.space_group_name_H-M   'P 1'
#
loop_
_entity.id
_entity.type
_entity.pdbx_description
1 polymer ?
#
loop_
_entity_poly.entity_id
_entity_poly.type
_entity_poly.pdbx_seq_one_letter_code
_entity_poly.pdbx_strand_id
1 'polypeptide(L)'
;MIGKSMRKIGSLLHRAKPSDILDKMREYINLSESKDIAKSYAAGFILHYALDRSCHPYVYALQNKMVEKYPHLNSHTAHNTIEFSMDTYLLTKRLKAENAYLFDTEGTIIFNEAELDELAKMISYVTSNVTNKQVTPNDVKTAIKDLKYIQKLTIDKSGKKENLVKIIDGIAAPFLNNFKFSALMRPKDLEKAKKYGNIERKTWTSPYDKLKRNDSFEDLFEFANLMQSI
;
A
#
# COMPACT_ATOMS: atom_id res chain seq x y z
N MET A 1 5.34 15.72 -10.78
CA MET A 1 4.08 16.05 -10.04
C MET A 1 3.09 14.93 -10.27
N ILE A 2 2.80 14.13 -9.24
CA ILE A 2 1.70 13.17 -9.31
C ILE A 2 0.46 14.01 -9.57
N GLY A 3 -0.14 13.89 -10.74
CA GLY A 3 -1.26 14.72 -11.12
C GLY A 3 -2.39 14.63 -10.10
N LYS A 4 -2.90 15.77 -9.62
CA LYS A 4 -4.07 15.83 -8.71
C LYS A 4 -5.23 14.98 -9.22
N SER A 5 -5.34 14.78 -10.52
CA SER A 5 -6.30 13.95 -11.22
C SER A 5 -6.15 12.47 -10.86
N MET A 6 -4.94 11.89 -10.94
CA MET A 6 -4.72 10.46 -10.69
C MET A 6 -4.95 10.05 -9.24
N ARG A 7 -4.62 10.92 -8.26
CA ARG A 7 -4.93 10.66 -6.83
C ARG A 7 -6.43 10.60 -6.56
N LYS A 8 -7.22 11.47 -7.21
CA LYS A 8 -8.69 11.42 -7.10
C LYS A 8 -9.27 10.15 -7.72
N ILE A 9 -8.72 9.72 -8.86
CA ILE A 9 -9.12 8.48 -9.54
C ILE A 9 -8.79 7.26 -8.68
N GLY A 10 -7.59 7.18 -8.11
CA GLY A 10 -7.22 6.13 -7.16
C GLY A 10 -8.18 6.04 -5.98
N SER A 11 -8.55 7.19 -5.38
CA SER A 11 -9.55 7.25 -4.31
C SER A 11 -10.95 6.77 -4.74
N LEU A 12 -11.33 6.94 -6.01
CA LEU A 12 -12.59 6.40 -6.53
C LEU A 12 -12.51 4.88 -6.69
N LEU A 13 -11.39 4.34 -7.18
CA LEU A 13 -11.17 2.89 -7.27
C LEU A 13 -11.23 2.21 -5.89
N HIS A 14 -10.63 2.81 -4.87
CA HIS A 14 -10.72 2.28 -3.50
C HIS A 14 -12.13 2.26 -2.92
N ARG A 15 -13.07 3.01 -3.48
CA ARG A 15 -14.49 3.02 -3.09
C ARG A 15 -15.35 2.14 -3.98
N ALA A 16 -14.83 1.66 -5.09
CA ALA A 16 -15.54 0.79 -6.00
C ALA A 16 -15.73 -0.60 -5.36
N LYS A 17 -16.78 -1.30 -5.80
CA LYS A 17 -16.96 -2.69 -5.38
C LYS A 17 -15.87 -3.55 -6.03
N PRO A 18 -15.18 -4.41 -5.27
CA PRO A 18 -14.16 -5.29 -5.84
C PRO A 18 -14.68 -6.18 -6.97
N SER A 19 -15.96 -6.61 -6.90
CA SER A 19 -16.63 -7.36 -7.98
C SER A 19 -16.60 -6.59 -9.30
N ASP A 20 -16.90 -5.29 -9.28
CA ASP A 20 -16.97 -4.48 -10.49
C ASP A 20 -15.58 -4.34 -11.13
N ILE A 21 -14.52 -4.22 -10.30
CA ILE A 21 -13.13 -4.20 -10.76
C ILE A 21 -12.77 -5.54 -11.39
N LEU A 22 -13.07 -6.65 -10.73
CA LEU A 22 -12.74 -8.00 -11.20
C LEU A 22 -13.52 -8.36 -12.49
N ASP A 23 -14.78 -7.94 -12.61
CA ASP A 23 -15.56 -8.14 -13.83
C ASP A 23 -14.95 -7.39 -15.00
N LYS A 24 -14.51 -6.12 -14.81
CA LYS A 24 -13.82 -5.37 -15.85
C LYS A 24 -12.44 -5.92 -16.19
N MET A 25 -11.73 -6.49 -15.23
CA MET A 25 -10.49 -7.23 -15.48
C MET A 25 -10.77 -8.46 -16.35
N ARG A 26 -11.81 -9.24 -16.05
CA ARG A 26 -12.22 -10.43 -16.82
C ARG A 26 -12.61 -10.05 -18.25
N GLU A 27 -13.40 -8.98 -18.44
CA GLU A 27 -13.75 -8.45 -19.75
C GLU A 27 -12.49 -8.10 -20.55
N TYR A 28 -11.56 -7.36 -19.96
CA TYR A 28 -10.32 -6.98 -20.63
C TYR A 28 -9.47 -8.18 -21.01
N ILE A 29 -9.30 -9.16 -20.12
CA ILE A 29 -8.55 -10.40 -20.40
C ILE A 29 -9.10 -11.13 -21.61
N ASN A 30 -10.44 -11.16 -21.78
CA ASN A 30 -11.06 -11.81 -22.93
C ASN A 30 -10.78 -11.06 -24.23
N LEU A 31 -10.61 -9.74 -24.20
CA LEU A 31 -10.33 -8.88 -25.36
C LEU A 31 -8.84 -8.80 -25.69
N SER A 32 -7.95 -9.04 -24.71
CA SER A 32 -6.51 -8.89 -24.87
C SER A 32 -5.90 -9.98 -25.73
N GLU A 33 -4.92 -9.60 -26.55
CA GLU A 33 -4.02 -10.54 -27.24
C GLU A 33 -2.93 -11.07 -26.30
N SER A 34 -2.56 -10.30 -25.27
CA SER A 34 -1.53 -10.64 -24.26
C SER A 34 -2.15 -11.14 -22.96
N LYS A 35 -3.02 -12.16 -23.07
CA LYS A 35 -3.85 -12.66 -21.96
C LYS A 35 -3.07 -13.04 -20.71
N ASP A 36 -1.87 -13.57 -20.87
CA ASP A 36 -1.08 -14.07 -19.74
C ASP A 36 -0.53 -12.92 -18.89
N ILE A 37 -0.15 -11.81 -19.50
CA ILE A 37 0.24 -10.57 -18.78
C ILE A 37 -0.97 -10.03 -18.00
N ALA A 38 -2.12 -9.91 -18.67
CA ALA A 38 -3.33 -9.42 -18.04
C ALA A 38 -3.82 -10.31 -16.89
N LYS A 39 -3.75 -11.66 -17.05
CA LYS A 39 -4.08 -12.62 -15.99
C LYS A 39 -3.12 -12.51 -14.80
N SER A 40 -1.82 -12.38 -15.04
CA SER A 40 -0.82 -12.24 -13.98
C SER A 40 -1.08 -10.98 -13.14
N TYR A 41 -1.43 -9.87 -13.79
CA TYR A 41 -1.82 -8.66 -13.06
C TYR A 41 -3.11 -8.85 -12.25
N ALA A 42 -4.14 -9.46 -12.84
CA ALA A 42 -5.39 -9.74 -12.13
C ALA A 42 -5.17 -10.66 -10.92
N ALA A 43 -4.31 -11.68 -11.04
CA ALA A 43 -3.92 -12.53 -9.93
C ALA A 43 -3.24 -11.72 -8.82
N GLY A 44 -2.25 -10.87 -9.16
CA GLY A 44 -1.60 -9.98 -8.20
C GLY A 44 -2.58 -9.03 -7.51
N PHE A 45 -3.57 -8.50 -8.23
CA PHE A 45 -4.62 -7.68 -7.65
C PHE A 45 -5.47 -8.45 -6.63
N ILE A 46 -5.85 -9.70 -6.94
CA ILE A 46 -6.63 -10.57 -6.03
C ILE A 46 -5.81 -10.84 -4.75
N LEU A 47 -4.50 -11.15 -4.89
CA LEU A 47 -3.61 -11.37 -3.77
C LEU A 47 -3.51 -10.13 -2.86
N HIS A 48 -3.31 -8.95 -3.47
CA HIS A 48 -3.28 -7.68 -2.75
C HIS A 48 -4.61 -7.41 -2.01
N TYR A 49 -5.74 -7.61 -2.70
CA TYR A 49 -7.06 -7.42 -2.10
C TYR A 49 -7.31 -8.37 -0.92
N ALA A 50 -6.90 -9.64 -1.02
CA ALA A 50 -7.03 -10.59 0.08
C ALA A 50 -6.20 -10.17 1.30
N LEU A 51 -4.99 -9.66 1.06
CA LEU A 51 -4.12 -9.12 2.11
C LEU A 51 -4.75 -7.89 2.79
N ASP A 52 -5.21 -6.93 2.01
CA ASP A 52 -5.85 -5.71 2.51
C ASP A 52 -7.11 -6.04 3.33
N ARG A 53 -7.96 -6.92 2.82
CA ARG A 53 -9.17 -7.36 3.51
C ARG A 53 -8.87 -7.99 4.87
N SER A 54 -7.79 -8.73 4.98
CA SER A 54 -7.39 -9.42 6.21
C SER A 54 -6.70 -8.47 7.20
N CYS A 55 -5.80 -7.62 6.73
CA CYS A 55 -4.92 -6.81 7.58
C CYS A 55 -5.50 -5.42 7.92
N HIS A 56 -6.22 -4.76 7.01
CA HIS A 56 -6.73 -3.40 7.23
C HIS A 56 -7.66 -3.25 8.45
N PRO A 57 -8.52 -4.23 8.84
CA PRO A 57 -9.29 -4.08 10.08
C PRO A 57 -8.40 -3.82 11.30
N TYR A 58 -7.24 -4.46 11.38
CA TYR A 58 -6.26 -4.25 12.44
C TYR A 58 -5.54 -2.91 12.28
N VAL A 59 -5.05 -2.60 11.07
CA VAL A 59 -4.37 -1.33 10.77
C VAL A 59 -5.24 -0.14 11.13
N TYR A 60 -6.53 -0.15 10.74
CA TYR A 60 -7.47 0.91 11.08
C TYR A 60 -7.82 0.95 12.57
N ALA A 61 -7.87 -0.19 13.26
CA ALA A 61 -8.07 -0.20 14.71
C ALA A 61 -6.91 0.50 15.43
N LEU A 62 -5.67 0.26 15.02
CA LEU A 62 -4.51 0.95 15.56
C LEU A 62 -4.47 2.42 15.18
N GLN A 63 -4.72 2.74 13.91
CA GLN A 63 -4.80 4.11 13.42
C GLN A 63 -5.77 4.95 14.27
N ASN A 64 -6.98 4.44 14.48
CA ASN A 64 -8.00 5.14 15.25
C ASN A 64 -7.54 5.38 16.70
N LYS A 65 -6.93 4.40 17.35
CA LYS A 65 -6.33 4.56 18.69
C LYS A 65 -5.22 5.60 18.71
N MET A 66 -4.39 5.65 17.65
CA MET A 66 -3.31 6.65 17.57
C MET A 66 -3.87 8.06 17.40
N VAL A 67 -4.87 8.25 16.53
CA VAL A 67 -5.50 9.56 16.30
C VAL A 67 -6.28 10.01 17.54
N GLU A 68 -6.98 9.11 18.22
CA GLU A 68 -7.66 9.41 19.49
C GLU A 68 -6.67 9.87 20.57
N LYS A 69 -5.55 9.18 20.70
CA LYS A 69 -4.50 9.54 21.68
C LYS A 69 -3.77 10.83 21.32
N TYR A 70 -3.62 11.11 20.03
CA TYR A 70 -2.89 12.26 19.49
C TYR A 70 -3.77 13.03 18.49
N PRO A 71 -4.69 13.91 18.94
CA PRO A 71 -5.70 14.57 18.08
C PRO A 71 -5.14 15.38 16.91
N HIS A 72 -3.88 15.82 17.00
CA HIS A 72 -3.20 16.53 15.91
C HIS A 72 -2.50 15.61 14.90
N LEU A 73 -2.52 14.29 15.15
CA LEU A 73 -1.89 13.33 14.25
C LEU A 73 -2.78 13.15 13.00
N ASN A 74 -2.19 13.38 11.84
CA ASN A 74 -2.85 13.09 10.57
C ASN A 74 -3.12 11.58 10.43
N SER A 75 -4.33 11.19 10.05
CA SER A 75 -4.73 9.78 9.93
C SER A 75 -3.90 9.01 8.91
N HIS A 76 -3.56 9.62 7.77
CA HIS A 76 -2.67 8.99 6.78
C HIS A 76 -1.24 8.82 7.31
N THR A 77 -0.76 9.77 8.14
CA THR A 77 0.54 9.60 8.81
C THR A 77 0.51 8.40 9.76
N ALA A 78 -0.55 8.26 10.56
CA ALA A 78 -0.71 7.10 11.45
C ALA A 78 -0.78 5.79 10.65
N HIS A 79 -1.61 5.74 9.62
CA HIS A 79 -1.78 4.59 8.74
C HIS A 79 -0.44 4.13 8.13
N ASN A 80 0.23 5.03 7.43
CA ASN A 80 1.51 4.72 6.80
C ASN A 80 2.58 4.29 7.82
N THR A 81 2.62 4.94 9.00
CA THR A 81 3.57 4.54 10.06
C THR A 81 3.35 3.09 10.49
N ILE A 82 2.09 2.65 10.60
CA ILE A 82 1.77 1.27 10.96
C ILE A 82 2.19 0.32 9.83
N GLU A 83 1.79 0.60 8.59
CA GLU A 83 2.08 -0.27 7.45
C GLU A 83 3.58 -0.41 7.19
N PHE A 84 4.33 0.70 7.11
CA PHE A 84 5.79 0.63 6.91
C PHE A 84 6.53 -0.02 8.08
N SER A 85 5.97 0.05 9.30
CA SER A 85 6.50 -0.69 10.44
C SER A 85 6.27 -2.19 10.28
N MET A 86 5.09 -2.61 9.83
CA MET A 86 4.79 -4.02 9.60
C MET A 86 5.60 -4.59 8.43
N ASP A 87 5.77 -3.82 7.35
CA ASP A 87 6.68 -4.16 6.26
C ASP A 87 8.10 -4.44 6.78
N THR A 88 8.64 -3.53 7.60
CA THR A 88 9.97 -3.69 8.19
C THR A 88 10.06 -4.95 9.04
N TYR A 89 9.04 -5.19 9.88
CA TYR A 89 8.98 -6.37 10.73
C TYR A 89 8.95 -7.67 9.92
N LEU A 90 8.06 -7.76 8.92
CA LEU A 90 7.91 -8.95 8.10
C LEU A 90 9.14 -9.20 7.22
N LEU A 91 9.70 -8.17 6.60
CA LEU A 91 10.93 -8.27 5.80
C LEU A 91 12.09 -8.81 6.65
N THR A 92 12.27 -8.27 7.86
CA THR A 92 13.31 -8.74 8.78
C THR A 92 13.09 -10.18 9.18
N LYS A 93 11.86 -10.55 9.53
CA LYS A 93 11.56 -11.90 10.04
C LYS A 93 11.60 -12.96 8.95
N ARG A 94 11.00 -12.69 7.77
CA ARG A 94 10.81 -13.68 6.71
C ARG A 94 11.98 -13.79 5.76
N LEU A 95 12.56 -12.66 5.38
CA LEU A 95 13.71 -12.63 4.47
C LEU A 95 15.04 -12.58 5.22
N LYS A 96 15.02 -12.59 6.56
CA LYS A 96 16.20 -12.42 7.42
C LYS A 96 17.01 -11.18 7.01
N ALA A 97 16.31 -10.14 6.56
CA ALA A 97 16.91 -8.91 6.08
C ALA A 97 17.40 -8.10 7.29
N GLU A 98 18.69 -8.09 7.57
CA GLU A 98 19.29 -7.31 8.68
C GLU A 98 18.95 -5.83 8.57
N ASN A 99 18.85 -5.31 7.35
CA ASN A 99 18.58 -3.91 7.05
C ASN A 99 17.28 -3.75 6.21
N ALA A 100 16.15 -4.23 6.74
CA ALA A 100 14.86 -4.19 6.03
C ALA A 100 14.46 -2.78 5.55
N TYR A 101 14.91 -1.72 6.23
CA TYR A 101 14.69 -0.33 5.82
C TYR A 101 15.41 0.05 4.52
N LEU A 102 16.40 -0.74 4.08
CA LEU A 102 17.11 -0.57 2.81
C LEU A 102 16.54 -1.42 1.67
N PHE A 103 15.50 -2.21 1.93
CA PHE A 103 14.91 -3.08 0.93
C PHE A 103 14.48 -2.28 -0.31
N ASP A 104 14.96 -2.70 -1.48
CA ASP A 104 14.74 -2.01 -2.75
C ASP A 104 13.36 -2.37 -3.33
N THR A 105 12.33 -1.72 -2.83
CA THR A 105 10.96 -1.90 -3.33
C THR A 105 10.83 -1.43 -4.79
N GLU A 106 11.55 -0.37 -5.18
CA GLU A 106 11.54 0.11 -6.57
C GLU A 106 12.09 -0.96 -7.52
N GLY A 107 13.17 -1.63 -7.12
CA GLY A 107 13.78 -2.71 -7.88
C GLY A 107 12.90 -3.96 -8.03
N THR A 108 11.83 -4.12 -7.24
CA THR A 108 10.87 -5.22 -7.42
C THR A 108 9.83 -4.94 -8.52
N ILE A 109 9.70 -3.69 -8.97
CA ILE A 109 8.77 -3.28 -10.01
C ILE A 109 9.47 -3.35 -11.37
N ILE A 110 9.50 -4.54 -11.96
CA ILE A 110 10.23 -4.83 -13.20
C ILE A 110 9.21 -5.12 -14.30
N PHE A 111 9.32 -4.41 -15.42
CA PHE A 111 8.54 -4.62 -16.63
C PHE A 111 9.46 -4.44 -17.86
N ASN A 112 9.26 -5.24 -18.88
CA ASN A 112 9.67 -4.86 -20.23
C ASN A 112 8.62 -3.91 -20.85
N GLU A 113 8.92 -3.34 -22.03
CA GLU A 113 8.00 -2.36 -22.64
C GLU A 113 6.65 -2.96 -23.02
N ALA A 114 6.61 -4.19 -23.53
CA ALA A 114 5.38 -4.85 -23.91
C ALA A 114 4.49 -5.15 -22.69
N GLU A 115 5.09 -5.61 -21.59
CA GLU A 115 4.40 -5.82 -20.31
C GLU A 115 3.84 -4.53 -19.75
N LEU A 116 4.63 -3.45 -19.77
CA LEU A 116 4.18 -2.13 -19.31
C LEU A 116 3.04 -1.58 -20.17
N ASP A 117 3.11 -1.78 -21.49
CA ASP A 117 2.06 -1.35 -22.42
C ASP A 117 0.74 -2.08 -22.16
N GLU A 118 0.80 -3.39 -22.04
CA GLU A 118 -0.37 -4.22 -21.78
C GLU A 118 -0.99 -3.90 -20.41
N LEU A 119 -0.17 -3.80 -19.39
CA LEU A 119 -0.58 -3.43 -18.05
C LEU A 119 -1.27 -2.04 -18.03
N ALA A 120 -0.67 -1.07 -18.72
CA ALA A 120 -1.22 0.28 -18.82
C ALA A 120 -2.58 0.31 -19.53
N LYS A 121 -2.76 -0.47 -20.61
CA LYS A 121 -4.04 -0.63 -21.29
C LYS A 121 -5.10 -1.23 -20.37
N MET A 122 -4.75 -2.33 -19.67
CA MET A 122 -5.67 -3.01 -18.76
C MET A 122 -6.12 -2.08 -17.61
N ILE A 123 -5.18 -1.45 -16.92
CA ILE A 123 -5.50 -0.53 -15.82
C ILE A 123 -6.32 0.66 -16.31
N SER A 124 -5.98 1.21 -17.47
CA SER A 124 -6.72 2.28 -18.11
C SER A 124 -8.18 1.87 -18.41
N TYR A 125 -8.36 0.69 -19.00
CA TYR A 125 -9.68 0.13 -19.31
C TYR A 125 -10.52 -0.07 -18.04
N VAL A 126 -9.98 -0.80 -17.07
CA VAL A 126 -10.68 -1.10 -15.80
C VAL A 126 -11.04 0.20 -15.08
N THR A 127 -10.07 1.09 -14.92
CA THR A 127 -10.27 2.34 -14.20
C THR A 127 -11.32 3.22 -14.84
N SER A 128 -11.27 3.37 -16.16
CA SER A 128 -12.22 4.20 -16.89
C SER A 128 -13.64 3.67 -16.77
N ASN A 129 -13.83 2.36 -16.88
CA ASN A 129 -15.15 1.73 -16.84
C ASN A 129 -15.73 1.69 -15.41
N VAL A 130 -14.91 1.49 -14.39
CA VAL A 130 -15.37 1.43 -13.01
C VAL A 130 -15.65 2.82 -12.43
N THR A 131 -14.85 3.81 -12.80
CA THR A 131 -14.97 5.15 -12.21
C THR A 131 -15.76 6.14 -13.03
N ASN A 132 -16.11 5.79 -14.27
CA ASN A 132 -16.67 6.70 -15.29
C ASN A 132 -15.80 7.95 -15.50
N LYS A 133 -14.48 7.80 -15.39
CA LYS A 133 -13.49 8.84 -15.67
C LYS A 133 -12.55 8.38 -16.76
N GLN A 134 -12.32 9.24 -17.73
CA GLN A 134 -11.36 8.95 -18.79
C GLN A 134 -9.94 8.88 -18.19
N VAL A 135 -9.32 7.72 -18.30
CA VAL A 135 -7.92 7.45 -17.96
C VAL A 135 -7.25 6.84 -19.18
N THR A 136 -6.12 7.38 -19.59
CA THR A 136 -5.37 6.86 -20.73
C THR A 136 -4.26 5.91 -20.29
N PRO A 137 -3.79 5.01 -21.18
CA PRO A 137 -2.61 4.19 -20.88
C PRO A 137 -1.37 5.03 -20.52
N ASN A 138 -1.22 6.21 -21.11
CA ASN A 138 -0.11 7.11 -20.80
C ASN A 138 -0.21 7.70 -19.39
N ASP A 139 -1.42 7.99 -18.91
CA ASP A 139 -1.63 8.41 -17.51
C ASP A 139 -1.19 7.32 -16.54
N VAL A 140 -1.50 6.05 -16.85
CA VAL A 140 -1.10 4.88 -16.05
C VAL A 140 0.42 4.72 -16.05
N LYS A 141 1.06 4.78 -17.22
CA LYS A 141 2.53 4.70 -17.32
C LYS A 141 3.21 5.81 -16.51
N THR A 142 2.66 7.02 -16.56
CA THR A 142 3.16 8.14 -15.78
C THR A 142 3.01 7.87 -14.28
N ALA A 143 1.85 7.35 -13.86
CA ALA A 143 1.63 7.00 -12.44
C ALA A 143 2.57 5.91 -11.94
N ILE A 144 2.89 4.90 -12.77
CA ILE A 144 3.86 3.85 -12.44
C ILE A 144 5.28 4.44 -12.30
N LYS A 145 5.69 5.33 -13.20
CA LYS A 145 6.98 6.05 -13.10
C LYS A 145 7.06 6.89 -11.83
N ASP A 146 6.00 7.63 -11.52
CA ASP A 146 5.91 8.43 -10.30
C ASP A 146 6.00 7.56 -9.04
N LEU A 147 5.32 6.40 -9.03
CA LEU A 147 5.38 5.43 -7.94
C LEU A 147 6.82 4.92 -7.72
N LYS A 148 7.46 4.46 -8.79
CA LYS A 148 8.86 4.01 -8.73
C LYS A 148 9.79 5.11 -8.19
N TYR A 149 9.62 6.34 -8.66
CA TYR A 149 10.39 7.48 -8.19
C TYR A 149 10.20 7.75 -6.70
N ILE A 150 8.95 7.75 -6.21
CA ILE A 150 8.64 7.94 -4.79
C ILE A 150 9.25 6.83 -3.95
N GLN A 151 9.12 5.57 -4.36
CA GLN A 151 9.69 4.44 -3.62
C GLN A 151 11.20 4.55 -3.52
N LYS A 152 11.89 4.97 -4.59
CA LYS A 152 13.32 5.25 -4.56
C LYS A 152 13.69 6.39 -3.60
N LEU A 153 12.84 7.41 -3.52
CA LEU A 153 13.05 8.52 -2.59
C LEU A 153 12.87 8.12 -1.12
N THR A 154 12.07 7.13 -0.80
CA THR A 154 11.80 6.71 0.58
C THR A 154 12.88 5.79 1.16
N ILE A 155 13.80 5.27 0.35
CA ILE A 155 14.95 4.48 0.82
C ILE A 155 16.05 5.40 1.35
N ASP A 156 16.47 5.20 2.60
CA ASP A 156 17.55 5.97 3.23
C ASP A 156 18.88 5.22 3.23
N LYS A 157 19.54 5.15 2.06
CA LYS A 157 20.87 4.52 1.93
C LYS A 157 21.96 5.24 2.71
N SER A 158 21.81 6.54 2.96
CA SER A 158 22.82 7.37 3.63
C SER A 158 22.74 7.33 5.16
N GLY A 159 21.61 6.89 5.71
CA GLY A 159 21.29 6.98 7.13
C GLY A 159 20.98 8.40 7.63
N LYS A 160 21.06 9.40 6.75
CA LYS A 160 20.86 10.82 7.09
C LYS A 160 19.53 11.38 6.55
N LYS A 161 18.94 10.71 5.55
CA LYS A 161 17.74 11.19 4.85
C LYS A 161 16.53 11.27 5.80
N GLU A 162 16.36 10.29 6.68
CA GLU A 162 15.26 10.27 7.65
C GLU A 162 15.29 11.52 8.56
N ASN A 163 16.47 11.93 9.02
CA ASN A 163 16.60 13.14 9.86
C ASN A 163 16.27 14.40 9.07
N LEU A 164 16.72 14.49 7.81
CA LEU A 164 16.37 15.61 6.93
C LEU A 164 14.87 15.67 6.67
N VAL A 165 14.23 14.54 6.40
CA VAL A 165 12.78 14.46 6.17
C VAL A 165 12.02 14.85 7.44
N LYS A 166 12.48 14.48 8.64
CA LYS A 166 11.87 14.93 9.91
C LYS A 166 11.96 16.45 10.11
N ILE A 167 13.05 17.09 9.66
CA ILE A 167 13.16 18.56 9.69
C ILE A 167 12.13 19.16 8.72
N ILE A 168 12.03 18.62 7.50
CA ILE A 168 11.02 19.05 6.51
C ILE A 168 9.61 18.87 7.07
N ASP A 169 9.32 17.75 7.73
CA ASP A 169 8.03 17.51 8.38
C ASP A 169 7.72 18.57 9.43
N GLY A 170 8.71 18.98 10.24
CA GLY A 170 8.52 20.04 11.24
C GLY A 170 8.07 21.36 10.64
N ILE A 171 8.55 21.68 9.44
CA ILE A 171 8.21 22.92 8.73
C ILE A 171 6.92 22.78 7.92
N ALA A 172 6.77 21.68 7.19
CA ALA A 172 5.71 21.48 6.20
C ALA A 172 4.40 20.91 6.76
N ALA A 173 4.46 20.13 7.84
CA ALA A 173 3.29 19.44 8.39
C ALA A 173 2.11 20.39 8.72
N PRO A 174 2.30 21.59 9.31
CA PRO A 174 1.20 22.51 9.59
C PRO A 174 0.43 22.94 8.34
N PHE A 175 1.12 23.01 7.19
CA PHE A 175 0.53 23.40 5.89
C PHE A 175 -0.08 22.22 5.13
N LEU A 176 0.19 20.97 5.59
CA LEU A 176 -0.22 19.72 4.95
C LEU A 176 -1.19 18.92 5.84
N ASN A 177 -2.00 19.60 6.63
CA ASN A 177 -2.91 18.95 7.57
C ASN A 177 -2.18 17.94 8.48
N ASN A 178 -1.01 18.33 8.97
CA ASN A 178 -0.12 17.54 9.82
C ASN A 178 0.32 16.20 9.20
N PHE A 179 0.30 16.08 7.87
CA PHE A 179 0.90 14.93 7.19
C PHE A 179 2.42 14.96 7.31
N LYS A 180 3.02 13.80 7.59
CA LYS A 180 4.47 13.66 7.72
C LYS A 180 5.03 12.73 6.64
N PHE A 181 5.99 13.21 5.86
CA PHE A 181 6.68 12.43 4.84
C PHE A 181 7.55 11.32 5.43
N SER A 182 8.08 11.50 6.65
CA SER A 182 8.83 10.45 7.35
C SER A 182 8.01 9.18 7.61
N ALA A 183 6.67 9.28 7.62
CA ALA A 183 5.79 8.12 7.73
C ALA A 183 5.80 7.22 6.48
N LEU A 184 6.33 7.70 5.35
CA LEU A 184 6.52 6.91 4.12
C LEU A 184 7.85 6.16 4.10
N MET A 185 8.66 6.27 5.16
CA MET A 185 9.95 5.61 5.27
C MET A 185 9.86 4.42 6.22
N ARG A 186 10.54 3.33 5.87
CA ARG A 186 10.65 2.19 6.79
C ARG A 186 11.47 2.56 8.02
N PRO A 187 10.98 2.29 9.23
CA PRO A 187 11.72 2.58 10.45
C PRO A 187 12.99 1.71 10.53
N LYS A 188 14.09 2.31 10.98
CA LYS A 188 15.34 1.59 11.27
C LYS A 188 15.27 0.80 12.57
N ASP A 189 14.47 1.28 13.50
CA ASP A 189 14.29 0.69 14.83
C ASP A 189 13.26 -0.45 14.76
N LEU A 190 13.75 -1.69 14.70
CA LEU A 190 12.91 -2.88 14.63
C LEU A 190 12.04 -3.06 15.88
N GLU A 191 12.50 -2.64 17.06
CA GLU A 191 11.71 -2.74 18.29
C GLU A 191 10.51 -1.80 18.26
N LYS A 192 10.66 -0.62 17.65
CA LYS A 192 9.51 0.26 17.37
C LYS A 192 8.56 -0.35 16.35
N ALA A 193 9.08 -0.99 15.31
CA ALA A 193 8.27 -1.67 14.29
C ALA A 193 7.43 -2.80 14.92
N LYS A 194 8.04 -3.64 15.77
CA LYS A 194 7.36 -4.75 16.45
C LYS A 194 6.16 -4.32 17.32
N LYS A 195 6.16 -3.09 17.85
CA LYS A 195 5.03 -2.59 18.65
C LYS A 195 3.69 -2.58 17.94
N TYR A 196 3.72 -2.49 16.61
CA TYR A 196 2.51 -2.52 15.79
C TYR A 196 2.07 -3.94 15.41
N GLY A 197 2.87 -4.97 15.70
CA GLY A 197 2.60 -6.35 15.29
C GLY A 197 1.61 -7.11 16.16
N ASN A 198 1.18 -6.56 17.31
CA ASN A 198 0.36 -7.25 18.32
C ASN A 198 0.92 -8.63 18.73
N ILE A 199 2.22 -8.73 18.90
CA ILE A 199 2.90 -9.99 19.24
C ILE A 199 2.37 -10.60 20.55
N GLU A 200 1.98 -9.72 21.50
CA GLU A 200 1.39 -10.09 22.79
C GLU A 200 -0.10 -10.47 22.70
N ARG A 201 -0.68 -10.48 21.50
CA ARG A 201 -2.10 -10.83 21.25
C ARG A 201 -3.09 -10.06 22.12
N LYS A 202 -2.84 -8.76 22.33
CA LYS A 202 -3.76 -7.87 23.04
C LYS A 202 -5.05 -7.73 22.26
N THR A 203 -6.16 -7.67 22.97
CA THR A 203 -7.47 -7.51 22.35
C THR A 203 -7.59 -6.18 21.64
N TRP A 204 -8.07 -6.22 20.40
CA TRP A 204 -8.43 -5.07 19.59
C TRP A 204 -9.83 -5.25 19.00
N THR A 205 -10.47 -4.16 18.61
CA THR A 205 -11.84 -4.18 18.06
C THR A 205 -11.79 -3.72 16.62
N SER A 206 -12.29 -4.54 15.70
CA SER A 206 -12.39 -4.19 14.29
C SER A 206 -13.36 -2.99 14.11
N PRO A 207 -12.96 -1.94 13.39
CA PRO A 207 -13.82 -0.79 13.17
C PRO A 207 -15.00 -1.09 12.22
N TYR A 208 -14.94 -2.19 11.49
CA TYR A 208 -15.94 -2.57 10.48
C TYR A 208 -17.10 -3.38 11.09
N ASP A 209 -16.79 -4.52 11.69
CA ASP A 209 -17.76 -5.48 12.22
C ASP A 209 -17.94 -5.39 13.75
N LYS A 210 -17.15 -4.54 14.42
CA LYS A 210 -17.14 -4.34 15.88
C LYS A 210 -16.78 -5.58 16.69
N LEU A 211 -16.28 -6.63 16.04
CA LEU A 211 -15.87 -7.84 16.72
C LEU A 211 -14.53 -7.62 17.45
N LYS A 212 -14.44 -8.21 18.63
CA LYS A 212 -13.19 -8.27 19.39
C LYS A 212 -12.32 -9.40 18.87
N ARG A 213 -11.07 -9.11 18.63
CA ARG A 213 -10.05 -10.03 18.10
C ARG A 213 -8.76 -9.89 18.90
N ASN A 214 -7.90 -10.88 18.83
CA ASN A 214 -6.57 -10.86 19.46
C ASN A 214 -5.46 -11.33 18.51
N ASP A 215 -5.79 -11.46 17.21
CA ASP A 215 -4.82 -11.84 16.21
C ASP A 215 -3.66 -10.84 16.18
N SER A 216 -2.45 -11.35 15.97
CA SER A 216 -1.31 -10.53 15.58
C SER A 216 -1.40 -10.13 14.11
N PHE A 217 -0.64 -9.14 13.69
CA PHE A 217 -0.55 -8.80 12.27
C PHE A 217 -0.06 -9.98 11.43
N GLU A 218 0.85 -10.78 11.98
CA GLU A 218 1.36 -11.97 11.29
C GLU A 218 0.29 -13.05 11.11
N ASP A 219 -0.59 -13.27 12.11
CA ASP A 219 -1.71 -14.22 11.96
C ASP A 219 -2.64 -13.79 10.81
N LEU A 220 -2.92 -12.47 10.72
CA LEU A 220 -3.76 -11.91 9.66
C LEU A 220 -3.10 -12.03 8.27
N PHE A 221 -1.78 -11.82 8.22
CA PHE A 221 -1.00 -11.99 7.00
C PHE A 221 -0.97 -13.46 6.55
N GLU A 222 -0.75 -14.41 7.47
CA GLU A 222 -0.80 -15.85 7.15
C GLU A 222 -2.19 -16.30 6.71
N PHE A 223 -3.22 -15.79 7.37
CA PHE A 223 -4.60 -16.07 6.96
C PHE A 223 -4.87 -15.61 5.53
N ALA A 224 -4.39 -14.40 5.16
CA ALA A 224 -4.51 -13.91 3.80
C ALA A 224 -3.80 -14.84 2.79
N ASN A 225 -2.58 -15.33 3.13
CA ASN A 225 -1.84 -16.25 2.27
C ASN A 225 -2.56 -17.60 2.10
N LEU A 226 -3.18 -18.15 3.16
CA LEU A 226 -3.95 -19.39 3.09
C LEU A 226 -5.19 -19.26 2.20
N MET A 227 -5.89 -18.12 2.27
CA MET A 227 -7.05 -17.82 1.42
C MET A 227 -6.71 -17.73 -0.07
N GLN A 228 -5.44 -17.61 -0.42
CA GLN A 228 -4.94 -17.54 -1.80
C GLN A 228 -4.60 -18.92 -2.38
N SER A 229 -4.49 -19.94 -1.54
CA SER A 229 -4.14 -21.31 -1.94
C SER A 229 -5.37 -22.24 -2.12
N ILE A 230 -6.57 -21.70 -1.93
CA ILE A 230 -7.87 -22.36 -2.18
C ILE A 230 -8.46 -21.86 -3.49
#